data_a0db1f87d53cfe1e048be2579e606468
#
_entry.id   a0db1f87d53cfe1e048be2579e606468
#
_cell.length_a   1.000
_cell.length_b   1.000
_cell.length_c   1.000
_cell.angle_alpha   90.00
_cell.angle_beta   90.00
_cell.angle_gamma   90.00
#
_symmetry.space_group_name_H-M   'P 1'
#
loop_
_entity.id
_entity.type
_entity.pdbx_description
1 polymer ?
#
loop_
_entity_poly.entity_id
_entity_poly.type
_entity_poly.pdbx_seq_one_letter_code
_entity_poly.pdbx_strand_id
1 'polypeptide(L)'
;MAEAAESKNFIHAFIEEDIAEGGRFAGQTVHTRFPPEPNGYLHIGHCKALIIDFGTAEKYGGMCNLRMDDTNPTKEDAEYVEAIQDDIHWLGFDWGDRFFFGSDYFEKDYEYAVELIQKGLAYVCELTPEQFKEYRGDLNTPAVSPYRDRSIAENLDLFARMRAGEFEDNRYTLRAKIDLASGNFNMRDPVIYRIRHMHHHRQGDKWCIYPMYDFAHPIQDALEGITHSLCSLEFENHRPLYNWVVEHVSVPCHPRQIEFARLGIDHTVLSKRKLRALIEGSYVSGWDDPRMPTLCGLRRRGYTPASIRNFCESVGVAKSPNTIEYAFLESCLRKDLDATARRVMAVLKPVKLTITNYPEGQSESFEIENNPNCPEDGKRTITFSRNLWIESDDFMAQPIPKYKRLYPEGPECRLKGAYVIKCTGCVTDENGNVTEVFATYDPDSKGGDPADGRKIKGATIHWVDADNCRDAEVRQYSNLFDDPDPDASGKDYIACLNPNSLEILTGCKVEASLADAKAPTSYQFMRLGYFCPDSRDCTPEHLVFNRSVSLKDSFKPAK
;
A
#
# COMPACT_ATOMS: atom_id res chain seq x y z
N MET A 1 32.63 10.34 -4.64
CA MET A 1 31.84 9.16 -4.24
C MET A 1 31.54 8.43 -5.54
N ALA A 2 31.97 7.17 -5.67
CA ALA A 2 31.63 6.39 -6.85
C ALA A 2 30.11 6.19 -6.87
N GLU A 3 29.44 6.62 -7.95
CA GLU A 3 28.05 6.23 -8.23
C GLU A 3 27.97 4.71 -8.13
N ALA A 4 27.17 4.23 -7.17
CA ALA A 4 26.86 2.81 -7.13
C ALA A 4 26.21 2.46 -8.48
N ALA A 5 26.79 1.52 -9.21
CA ALA A 5 26.23 1.07 -10.47
C ALA A 5 24.78 0.62 -10.22
N GLU A 6 23.83 1.33 -10.79
CA GLU A 6 22.41 1.04 -10.69
C GLU A 6 22.17 -0.39 -11.16
N SER A 7 21.67 -1.25 -10.28
CA SER A 7 21.37 -2.64 -10.63
C SER A 7 20.31 -2.65 -11.73
N LYS A 8 20.69 -2.99 -12.96
CA LYS A 8 19.75 -3.10 -14.09
C LYS A 8 18.83 -4.28 -13.85
N ASN A 9 17.52 -4.02 -13.69
CA ASN A 9 16.56 -5.09 -13.70
C ASN A 9 16.33 -5.61 -15.14
N PHE A 10 15.80 -6.81 -15.29
CA PHE A 10 15.63 -7.43 -16.61
C PHE A 10 14.65 -6.69 -17.53
N ILE A 11 13.64 -5.97 -16.96
CA ILE A 11 12.71 -5.15 -17.74
C ILE A 11 13.48 -4.02 -18.41
N HIS A 12 14.34 -3.33 -17.66
CA HIS A 12 15.18 -2.26 -18.20
C HIS A 12 16.13 -2.78 -19.29
N ALA A 13 16.69 -3.99 -19.11
CA ALA A 13 17.54 -4.60 -20.13
C ALA A 13 16.78 -4.84 -21.45
N PHE A 14 15.55 -5.35 -21.37
CA PHE A 14 14.69 -5.52 -22.55
C PHE A 14 14.29 -4.20 -23.21
N ILE A 15 13.99 -3.18 -22.40
CA ILE A 15 13.64 -1.84 -22.94
C ILE A 15 14.86 -1.24 -23.65
N GLU A 16 16.04 -1.30 -23.06
CA GLU A 16 17.28 -0.80 -23.66
C GLU A 16 17.61 -1.50 -24.99
N GLU A 17 17.38 -2.81 -25.08
CA GLU A 17 17.50 -3.58 -26.32
C GLU A 17 16.49 -3.09 -27.37
N ASP A 18 15.24 -2.90 -26.98
CA ASP A 18 14.15 -2.54 -27.88
C ASP A 18 14.25 -1.11 -28.43
N ILE A 19 14.76 -0.15 -27.65
CA ILE A 19 14.91 1.26 -28.08
C ILE A 19 16.26 1.54 -28.75
N ALA A 20 17.22 0.62 -28.68
CA ALA A 20 18.51 0.75 -29.35
C ALA A 20 18.38 0.84 -30.87
N GLU A 21 19.42 1.30 -31.55
CA GLU A 21 19.45 1.34 -33.03
C GLU A 21 19.21 -0.06 -33.60
N GLY A 22 18.20 -0.17 -34.48
CA GLY A 22 17.76 -1.45 -35.05
C GLY A 22 16.87 -2.30 -34.13
N GLY A 23 16.59 -1.86 -32.91
CA GLY A 23 15.65 -2.51 -32.02
C GLY A 23 14.19 -2.31 -32.43
N ARG A 24 13.29 -3.06 -31.81
CA ARG A 24 11.85 -3.10 -32.11
C ARG A 24 11.17 -1.72 -32.03
N PHE A 25 11.59 -0.88 -31.11
CA PHE A 25 11.06 0.46 -30.84
C PHE A 25 12.13 1.56 -31.02
N ALA A 26 13.10 1.34 -31.90
CA ALA A 26 14.16 2.31 -32.18
C ALA A 26 13.58 3.68 -32.55
N GLY A 27 14.01 4.72 -31.84
CA GLY A 27 13.54 6.10 -32.02
C GLY A 27 12.13 6.40 -31.49
N GLN A 28 11.48 5.45 -30.84
CA GLN A 28 10.19 5.68 -30.20
C GLN A 28 10.38 5.99 -28.72
N THR A 29 9.45 6.79 -28.16
CA THR A 29 9.36 7.06 -26.72
C THR A 29 8.82 5.85 -25.99
N VAL A 30 9.44 5.47 -24.88
CA VAL A 30 8.93 4.40 -24.02
C VAL A 30 7.54 4.77 -23.50
N HIS A 31 6.57 3.92 -23.76
CA HIS A 31 5.18 4.15 -23.38
C HIS A 31 4.65 2.92 -22.67
N THR A 32 4.32 3.08 -21.40
CA THR A 32 3.74 2.04 -20.52
C THR A 32 2.32 2.40 -20.14
N ARG A 33 1.64 1.54 -19.38
CA ARG A 33 0.32 1.82 -18.82
C ARG A 33 0.11 1.06 -17.53
N PHE A 34 -0.65 1.64 -16.61
CA PHE A 34 -1.19 0.97 -15.44
C PHE A 34 -2.70 0.78 -15.63
N PRO A 35 -3.21 -0.49 -15.77
CA PRO A 35 -4.60 -0.77 -16.09
C PRO A 35 -5.35 -1.41 -14.90
N PRO A 36 -5.67 -0.67 -13.83
CA PRO A 36 -6.38 -1.25 -12.70
C PRO A 36 -7.86 -1.52 -13.03
N GLU A 37 -8.41 -2.64 -12.53
CA GLU A 37 -9.86 -2.84 -12.48
C GLU A 37 -10.47 -1.94 -11.39
N PRO A 38 -11.51 -1.10 -11.69
CA PRO A 38 -12.14 -0.23 -10.70
C PRO A 38 -13.15 -0.99 -9.81
N ASN A 39 -12.70 -2.06 -9.16
CA ASN A 39 -13.49 -2.98 -8.35
C ASN A 39 -13.04 -3.07 -6.87
N GLY A 40 -12.25 -2.10 -6.41
CA GLY A 40 -11.74 -1.99 -5.04
C GLY A 40 -10.57 -1.03 -4.92
N TYR A 41 -10.23 -0.69 -3.69
CA TYR A 41 -9.09 0.17 -3.36
C TYR A 41 -7.75 -0.49 -3.72
N LEU A 42 -6.75 0.34 -4.05
CA LEU A 42 -5.38 -0.13 -4.24
C LEU A 42 -4.77 -0.58 -2.91
N HIS A 43 -3.86 -1.55 -2.98
CA HIS A 43 -3.11 -2.06 -1.83
C HIS A 43 -1.62 -2.13 -2.17
N ILE A 44 -0.79 -2.41 -1.17
CA ILE A 44 0.68 -2.45 -1.31
C ILE A 44 1.16 -3.34 -2.49
N GLY A 45 0.42 -4.39 -2.82
CA GLY A 45 0.72 -5.24 -3.98
C GLY A 45 0.63 -4.49 -5.31
N HIS A 46 -0.30 -3.54 -5.45
CA HIS A 46 -0.43 -2.70 -6.65
C HIS A 46 0.69 -1.65 -6.73
N CYS A 47 1.25 -1.21 -5.59
CA CYS A 47 2.33 -0.22 -5.59
C CYS A 47 3.55 -0.70 -6.36
N LYS A 48 3.88 -2.00 -6.29
CA LYS A 48 4.98 -2.56 -7.06
C LYS A 48 4.74 -2.42 -8.57
N ALA A 49 3.53 -2.71 -9.05
CA ALA A 49 3.17 -2.54 -10.45
C ALA A 49 3.20 -1.04 -10.84
N LEU A 50 2.59 -0.17 -10.03
CA LEU A 50 2.62 1.29 -10.25
C LEU A 50 4.05 1.82 -10.41
N ILE A 51 4.95 1.44 -9.51
CA ILE A 51 6.35 1.90 -9.54
C ILE A 51 7.09 1.30 -10.73
N ILE A 52 6.75 0.09 -11.16
CA ILE A 52 7.32 -0.49 -12.37
C ILE A 52 6.80 0.24 -13.62
N ASP A 53 5.49 0.46 -13.73
CA ASP A 53 4.89 1.09 -14.92
C ASP A 53 5.26 2.57 -15.03
N PHE A 54 4.94 3.38 -14.02
CA PHE A 54 5.24 4.81 -14.00
C PHE A 54 6.73 5.11 -13.85
N GLY A 55 7.42 4.40 -12.94
CA GLY A 55 8.85 4.61 -12.73
C GLY A 55 9.70 4.21 -13.93
N THR A 56 9.30 3.21 -14.72
CA THR A 56 9.95 2.88 -16.00
C THR A 56 9.75 4.02 -16.99
N ALA A 57 8.54 4.56 -17.12
CA ALA A 57 8.29 5.71 -17.97
C ALA A 57 9.14 6.92 -17.55
N GLU A 58 9.14 7.28 -16.27
CA GLU A 58 9.97 8.37 -15.72
C GLU A 58 11.47 8.18 -16.04
N LYS A 59 11.99 6.97 -15.82
CA LYS A 59 13.42 6.64 -16.05
C LYS A 59 13.86 6.86 -17.49
N TYR A 60 13.02 6.54 -18.45
CA TYR A 60 13.35 6.68 -19.89
C TYR A 60 12.79 7.95 -20.51
N GLY A 61 12.31 8.92 -19.71
CA GLY A 61 11.71 10.16 -20.21
C GLY A 61 10.47 9.89 -21.08
N GLY A 62 9.76 8.81 -20.78
CA GLY A 62 8.61 8.32 -21.51
C GLY A 62 7.28 8.73 -20.93
N MET A 63 6.24 7.96 -21.22
CA MET A 63 4.87 8.21 -20.81
C MET A 63 4.26 6.96 -20.16
N CYS A 64 3.36 7.17 -19.20
CA CYS A 64 2.54 6.11 -18.64
C CYS A 64 1.06 6.53 -18.68
N ASN A 65 0.20 5.67 -19.23
CA ASN A 65 -1.24 5.87 -19.23
C ASN A 65 -1.87 5.27 -17.97
N LEU A 66 -2.92 5.91 -17.47
CA LEU A 66 -3.87 5.30 -16.55
C LEU A 66 -5.10 4.86 -17.34
N ARG A 67 -5.32 3.53 -17.45
CA ARG A 67 -6.50 2.98 -18.12
C ARG A 67 -7.30 2.14 -17.12
N MET A 68 -8.48 2.59 -16.75
CA MET A 68 -9.42 1.77 -15.99
C MET A 68 -9.88 0.59 -16.83
N ASP A 69 -9.54 -0.64 -16.41
CA ASP A 69 -10.03 -1.85 -17.04
C ASP A 69 -11.45 -2.13 -16.57
N ASP A 70 -12.40 -1.48 -17.22
CA ASP A 70 -13.84 -1.58 -17.00
C ASP A 70 -14.53 -2.44 -18.07
N THR A 71 -13.84 -3.43 -18.62
CA THR A 71 -14.38 -4.34 -19.63
C THR A 71 -15.41 -5.32 -19.09
N ASN A 72 -15.46 -5.54 -17.79
CA ASN A 72 -16.39 -6.45 -17.13
C ASN A 72 -17.47 -5.68 -16.36
N PRO A 73 -18.74 -5.65 -16.82
CA PRO A 73 -19.80 -4.81 -16.25
C PRO A 73 -20.24 -5.20 -14.83
N THR A 74 -19.74 -6.30 -14.26
CA THR A 74 -20.31 -6.90 -13.04
C THR A 74 -19.80 -6.33 -11.71
N LYS A 75 -18.81 -5.42 -11.69
CA LYS A 75 -18.06 -5.15 -10.45
C LYS A 75 -17.57 -3.71 -10.25
N GLU A 76 -18.06 -2.75 -11.02
CA GLU A 76 -17.42 -1.44 -11.11
C GLU A 76 -18.21 -0.36 -10.39
N ASP A 77 -17.49 0.51 -9.64
CA ASP A 77 -18.06 1.62 -8.89
C ASP A 77 -17.22 2.89 -9.11
N ALA A 78 -17.89 4.02 -9.29
CA ALA A 78 -17.25 5.33 -9.45
C ALA A 78 -16.37 5.72 -8.25
N GLU A 79 -16.72 5.28 -7.03
CA GLU A 79 -15.92 5.49 -5.83
C GLU A 79 -14.50 4.93 -5.99
N TYR A 80 -14.36 3.74 -6.60
CA TYR A 80 -13.04 3.14 -6.77
C TYR A 80 -12.21 3.84 -7.83
N VAL A 81 -12.85 4.41 -8.86
CA VAL A 81 -12.14 5.20 -9.88
C VAL A 81 -11.48 6.42 -9.25
N GLU A 82 -12.19 7.18 -8.43
CA GLU A 82 -11.66 8.35 -7.73
C GLU A 82 -10.55 7.94 -6.73
N ALA A 83 -10.79 6.91 -5.92
CA ALA A 83 -9.82 6.42 -4.95
C ALA A 83 -8.51 5.94 -5.59
N ILE A 84 -8.57 5.29 -6.76
CA ILE A 84 -7.38 4.86 -7.50
C ILE A 84 -6.57 6.08 -7.98
N GLN A 85 -7.24 7.11 -8.52
CA GLN A 85 -6.56 8.33 -8.96
C GLN A 85 -5.89 9.06 -7.79
N ASP A 86 -6.60 9.21 -6.66
CA ASP A 86 -6.06 9.82 -5.45
C ASP A 86 -4.84 9.08 -4.91
N ASP A 87 -4.87 7.75 -4.92
CA ASP A 87 -3.75 6.93 -4.45
C ASP A 87 -2.52 7.04 -5.37
N ILE A 88 -2.70 7.12 -6.69
CA ILE A 88 -1.62 7.29 -7.66
C ILE A 88 -0.98 8.68 -7.50
N HIS A 89 -1.79 9.73 -7.42
CA HIS A 89 -1.32 11.09 -7.15
C HIS A 89 -0.61 11.19 -5.79
N TRP A 90 -1.15 10.55 -4.75
CA TRP A 90 -0.50 10.52 -3.45
C TRP A 90 0.89 9.87 -3.51
N LEU A 91 1.08 8.83 -4.30
CA LEU A 91 2.39 8.24 -4.54
C LEU A 91 3.33 9.14 -5.35
N GLY A 92 2.84 10.28 -5.88
CA GLY A 92 3.60 11.26 -6.64
C GLY A 92 3.70 10.95 -8.13
N PHE A 93 2.81 10.11 -8.67
CA PHE A 93 2.71 9.86 -10.10
C PHE A 93 1.57 10.66 -10.74
N ASP A 94 1.74 10.97 -12.02
CA ASP A 94 0.77 11.69 -12.81
C ASP A 94 0.73 11.13 -14.24
N TRP A 95 -0.47 10.97 -14.76
CA TRP A 95 -0.71 10.53 -16.13
C TRP A 95 -1.02 11.69 -17.10
N GLY A 96 -1.20 12.91 -16.59
CA GLY A 96 -1.60 14.08 -17.36
C GLY A 96 -3.00 13.91 -17.99
N ASP A 97 -3.08 14.08 -19.29
CA ASP A 97 -4.32 13.89 -20.08
C ASP A 97 -4.55 12.43 -20.56
N ARG A 98 -3.67 11.52 -20.20
CA ARG A 98 -3.67 10.11 -20.63
C ARG A 98 -4.47 9.22 -19.67
N PHE A 99 -5.74 9.59 -19.46
CA PHE A 99 -6.71 8.85 -18.66
C PHE A 99 -7.76 8.21 -19.56
N PHE A 100 -7.85 6.89 -19.55
CA PHE A 100 -8.69 6.10 -20.45
C PHE A 100 -9.52 5.08 -19.69
N PHE A 101 -10.56 4.60 -20.36
CA PHE A 101 -11.37 3.48 -19.92
C PHE A 101 -11.38 2.39 -20.98
N GLY A 102 -11.31 1.13 -20.60
CA GLY A 102 -11.43 0.00 -21.53
C GLY A 102 -12.74 0.03 -22.31
N SER A 103 -13.83 0.45 -21.66
CA SER A 103 -15.15 0.57 -22.29
C SER A 103 -15.24 1.62 -23.40
N ASP A 104 -14.31 2.56 -23.50
CA ASP A 104 -14.25 3.54 -24.59
C ASP A 104 -13.87 2.88 -25.92
N TYR A 105 -13.26 1.70 -25.89
CA TYR A 105 -12.78 0.96 -27.05
C TYR A 105 -13.73 -0.15 -27.53
N PHE A 106 -14.89 -0.37 -26.90
CA PHE A 106 -15.82 -1.46 -27.24
C PHE A 106 -16.23 -1.50 -28.71
N GLU A 107 -16.40 -0.34 -29.36
CA GLU A 107 -16.68 -0.29 -30.80
C GLU A 107 -15.50 -0.78 -31.62
N LYS A 108 -14.27 -0.40 -31.26
CA LYS A 108 -13.05 -0.85 -31.92
C LYS A 108 -12.78 -2.34 -31.67
N ASP A 109 -12.98 -2.79 -30.46
CA ASP A 109 -12.87 -4.22 -30.14
C ASP A 109 -13.86 -5.05 -30.99
N TYR A 110 -15.09 -4.55 -31.17
CA TYR A 110 -16.08 -5.19 -32.03
C TYR A 110 -15.64 -5.19 -33.51
N GLU A 111 -15.16 -4.07 -34.04
CA GLU A 111 -14.65 -3.96 -35.43
C GLU A 111 -13.52 -4.98 -35.67
N TYR A 112 -12.56 -5.13 -34.76
CA TYR A 112 -11.48 -6.09 -34.86
C TYR A 112 -11.95 -7.55 -34.73
N ALA A 113 -12.98 -7.81 -33.93
CA ALA A 113 -13.59 -9.13 -33.86
C ALA A 113 -14.27 -9.50 -35.20
N VAL A 114 -14.95 -8.55 -35.85
CA VAL A 114 -15.51 -8.71 -37.21
C VAL A 114 -14.39 -8.97 -38.21
N GLU A 115 -13.28 -8.25 -38.14
CA GLU A 115 -12.09 -8.48 -38.97
C GLU A 115 -11.57 -9.92 -38.85
N LEU A 116 -11.44 -10.45 -37.63
CA LEU A 116 -11.04 -11.85 -37.42
C LEU A 116 -12.01 -12.85 -38.04
N ILE A 117 -13.33 -12.60 -37.95
CA ILE A 117 -14.34 -13.44 -38.60
C ILE A 117 -14.17 -13.41 -40.11
N GLN A 118 -13.99 -12.21 -40.72
CA GLN A 118 -13.79 -12.02 -42.16
C GLN A 118 -12.52 -12.75 -42.66
N LYS A 119 -11.47 -12.80 -41.84
CA LYS A 119 -10.24 -13.56 -42.12
C LYS A 119 -10.40 -15.08 -41.90
N GLY A 120 -11.55 -15.55 -41.41
CA GLY A 120 -11.76 -16.95 -41.05
C GLY A 120 -11.00 -17.39 -39.79
N LEU A 121 -10.58 -16.44 -38.96
CA LEU A 121 -9.80 -16.62 -37.73
C LEU A 121 -10.65 -16.55 -36.46
N ALA A 122 -11.98 -16.42 -36.58
CA ALA A 122 -12.91 -16.49 -35.47
C ALA A 122 -14.22 -17.13 -35.91
N TYR A 123 -14.92 -17.79 -34.98
CA TYR A 123 -16.20 -18.42 -35.22
C TYR A 123 -17.13 -18.33 -34.00
N VAL A 124 -18.43 -18.28 -34.25
CA VAL A 124 -19.46 -18.29 -33.21
C VAL A 124 -19.71 -19.74 -32.79
N CYS A 125 -19.63 -20.00 -31.48
CA CYS A 125 -19.77 -21.31 -30.86
C CYS A 125 -21.01 -21.36 -29.97
N GLU A 126 -21.77 -22.45 -30.05
CA GLU A 126 -23.01 -22.68 -29.27
C GLU A 126 -22.79 -23.59 -28.06
N LEU A 127 -21.58 -24.08 -27.84
CA LEU A 127 -21.29 -24.94 -26.69
C LEU A 127 -21.44 -24.17 -25.38
N THR A 128 -22.21 -24.72 -24.46
CA THR A 128 -22.22 -24.21 -23.08
C THR A 128 -20.86 -24.38 -22.40
N PRO A 129 -20.56 -23.68 -21.30
CA PRO A 129 -19.33 -23.88 -20.57
C PRO A 129 -19.09 -25.34 -20.17
N GLU A 130 -20.14 -26.08 -19.80
CA GLU A 130 -20.08 -27.49 -19.41
C GLU A 130 -19.74 -28.39 -20.62
N GLN A 131 -20.46 -28.20 -21.72
CA GLN A 131 -20.19 -28.90 -22.98
C GLN A 131 -18.80 -28.60 -23.50
N PHE A 132 -18.40 -27.32 -23.46
CA PHE A 132 -17.05 -26.93 -23.88
C PHE A 132 -15.96 -27.61 -23.04
N LYS A 133 -16.19 -27.81 -21.76
CA LYS A 133 -15.27 -28.53 -20.88
C LYS A 133 -15.05 -29.98 -21.35
N GLU A 134 -16.08 -30.60 -21.84
CA GLU A 134 -16.01 -31.96 -22.44
C GLU A 134 -15.28 -31.91 -23.79
N TYR A 135 -15.58 -30.91 -24.65
CA TYR A 135 -14.94 -30.72 -25.96
C TYR A 135 -13.53 -30.13 -25.89
N ARG A 136 -13.10 -29.56 -24.75
CA ARG A 136 -11.78 -28.99 -24.60
C ARG A 136 -10.64 -30.02 -24.73
N GLY A 137 -10.95 -31.29 -24.47
CA GLY A 137 -9.98 -32.37 -24.44
C GLY A 137 -8.98 -32.26 -23.29
N ASP A 138 -7.98 -33.09 -23.32
CA ASP A 138 -6.82 -33.05 -22.44
C ASP A 138 -5.54 -32.67 -23.23
N LEU A 139 -4.37 -32.74 -22.60
CA LEU A 139 -3.10 -32.41 -23.24
C LEU A 139 -2.80 -33.30 -24.47
N ASN A 140 -3.34 -34.51 -24.51
CA ASN A 140 -3.04 -35.52 -25.53
C ASN A 140 -4.17 -35.65 -26.57
N THR A 141 -5.37 -35.21 -26.25
CA THR A 141 -6.56 -35.41 -27.08
C THR A 141 -7.23 -34.06 -27.36
N PRO A 142 -6.86 -33.35 -28.45
CA PRO A 142 -7.51 -32.12 -28.85
C PRO A 142 -8.96 -32.36 -29.24
N ALA A 143 -9.87 -31.55 -28.71
CA ALA A 143 -11.28 -31.64 -29.07
C ALA A 143 -11.63 -30.53 -30.06
N VAL A 144 -12.46 -30.85 -31.03
CA VAL A 144 -12.89 -29.93 -32.10
C VAL A 144 -14.37 -29.56 -31.87
N SER A 145 -14.65 -28.26 -31.72
CA SER A 145 -16.03 -27.79 -31.67
C SER A 145 -16.73 -28.09 -33.01
N PRO A 146 -17.99 -28.62 -33.00
CA PRO A 146 -18.77 -28.85 -34.22
C PRO A 146 -19.07 -27.55 -34.99
N TYR A 147 -18.89 -26.39 -34.37
CA TYR A 147 -19.15 -25.08 -34.96
C TYR A 147 -17.91 -24.41 -35.54
N ARG A 148 -16.73 -25.04 -35.44
CA ARG A 148 -15.43 -24.46 -35.81
C ARG A 148 -15.35 -24.14 -37.32
N ASP A 149 -16.00 -24.92 -38.15
CA ASP A 149 -15.97 -24.80 -39.62
C ASP A 149 -17.23 -24.12 -40.19
N ARG A 150 -17.99 -23.41 -39.36
CA ARG A 150 -19.11 -22.57 -39.80
C ARG A 150 -18.62 -21.52 -40.78
N SER A 151 -19.45 -21.23 -41.82
CA SER A 151 -19.10 -20.27 -42.86
C SER A 151 -18.85 -18.87 -42.29
N ILE A 152 -18.03 -18.08 -42.96
CA ILE A 152 -17.76 -16.68 -42.59
C ILE A 152 -19.07 -15.88 -42.56
N ALA A 153 -19.93 -16.06 -43.59
CA ALA A 153 -21.22 -15.32 -43.71
C ALA A 153 -22.15 -15.62 -42.53
N GLU A 154 -22.24 -16.89 -42.10
CA GLU A 154 -23.07 -17.30 -40.97
C GLU A 154 -22.49 -16.80 -39.62
N ASN A 155 -21.14 -16.80 -39.46
CA ASN A 155 -20.51 -16.25 -38.27
C ASN A 155 -20.73 -14.74 -38.16
N LEU A 156 -20.66 -14.00 -39.27
CA LEU A 156 -20.94 -12.56 -39.30
C LEU A 156 -22.39 -12.25 -38.94
N ASP A 157 -23.37 -12.99 -39.52
CA ASP A 157 -24.79 -12.85 -39.18
C ASP A 157 -25.03 -13.10 -37.68
N LEU A 158 -24.54 -14.22 -37.15
CA LEU A 158 -24.73 -14.58 -35.76
C LEU A 158 -24.06 -13.56 -34.80
N PHE A 159 -22.86 -13.09 -35.12
CA PHE A 159 -22.18 -12.11 -34.28
C PHE A 159 -22.87 -10.74 -34.28
N ALA A 160 -23.41 -10.31 -35.44
CA ALA A 160 -24.24 -9.11 -35.52
C ALA A 160 -25.53 -9.22 -34.69
N ARG A 161 -26.18 -10.39 -34.71
CA ARG A 161 -27.38 -10.68 -33.91
C ARG A 161 -27.08 -10.83 -32.44
N MET A 162 -25.87 -11.34 -32.05
CA MET A 162 -25.39 -11.30 -30.67
C MET A 162 -25.32 -9.85 -30.17
N ARG A 163 -24.75 -8.94 -30.96
CA ARG A 163 -24.70 -7.51 -30.65
C ARG A 163 -26.08 -6.86 -30.57
N ALA A 164 -27.02 -7.30 -31.41
CA ALA A 164 -28.38 -6.80 -31.41
C ALA A 164 -29.22 -7.25 -30.21
N GLY A 165 -28.68 -8.14 -29.36
CA GLY A 165 -29.36 -8.64 -28.15
C GLY A 165 -30.44 -9.69 -28.43
N GLU A 166 -30.36 -10.39 -29.56
CA GLU A 166 -31.37 -11.40 -29.91
C GLU A 166 -31.25 -12.70 -29.09
N PHE A 167 -30.16 -12.89 -28.36
CA PHE A 167 -29.84 -14.14 -27.68
C PHE A 167 -29.64 -13.94 -26.19
N GLU A 168 -30.07 -14.91 -25.40
CA GLU A 168 -29.89 -14.95 -23.96
C GLU A 168 -28.40 -15.07 -23.56
N ASP A 169 -28.10 -14.74 -22.31
CA ASP A 169 -26.77 -14.88 -21.71
C ASP A 169 -26.24 -16.30 -21.88
N ASN A 170 -24.95 -16.40 -22.21
CA ASN A 170 -24.23 -17.66 -22.43
C ASN A 170 -24.75 -18.54 -23.57
N ARG A 171 -25.71 -18.08 -24.40
CA ARG A 171 -26.21 -18.86 -25.55
C ARG A 171 -25.14 -19.04 -26.62
N TYR A 172 -24.36 -17.97 -26.90
CA TYR A 172 -23.28 -17.97 -27.87
C TYR A 172 -22.02 -17.31 -27.29
N THR A 173 -20.87 -17.74 -27.80
CA THR A 173 -19.58 -17.09 -27.60
C THR A 173 -18.88 -16.94 -28.94
N LEU A 174 -18.07 -15.89 -29.11
CA LEU A 174 -17.13 -15.82 -30.22
C LEU A 174 -15.79 -16.40 -29.75
N ARG A 175 -15.20 -17.28 -30.56
CA ARG A 175 -13.92 -17.92 -30.29
C ARG A 175 -12.91 -17.60 -31.38
N ALA A 176 -11.67 -17.36 -30.99
CA ALA A 176 -10.56 -17.35 -31.92
C ALA A 176 -10.31 -18.76 -32.46
N LYS A 177 -9.95 -18.87 -33.74
CA LYS A 177 -9.61 -20.13 -34.41
C LYS A 177 -8.09 -20.24 -34.52
N ILE A 178 -7.48 -20.92 -33.57
CA ILE A 178 -6.01 -20.98 -33.44
C ILE A 178 -5.49 -22.42 -33.58
N ASP A 179 -5.00 -23.04 -32.51
CA ASP A 179 -4.39 -24.36 -32.52
C ASP A 179 -4.95 -25.23 -31.38
N LEU A 180 -5.81 -26.17 -31.74
CA LEU A 180 -6.43 -27.09 -30.78
C LEU A 180 -5.43 -28.08 -30.16
N ALA A 181 -4.24 -28.29 -30.79
CA ALA A 181 -3.20 -29.18 -30.29
C ALA A 181 -2.15 -28.46 -29.43
N SER A 182 -2.27 -27.15 -29.24
CA SER A 182 -1.32 -26.39 -28.44
C SER A 182 -1.18 -26.93 -27.01
N GLY A 183 0.04 -27.01 -26.51
CA GLY A 183 0.30 -27.30 -25.09
C GLY A 183 -0.21 -26.22 -24.13
N ASN A 184 -0.44 -25.00 -24.65
CA ASN A 184 -1.01 -23.89 -23.92
C ASN A 184 -2.53 -23.83 -24.15
N PHE A 185 -3.32 -24.07 -23.11
CA PHE A 185 -4.78 -24.05 -23.19
C PHE A 185 -5.35 -22.69 -23.62
N ASN A 186 -4.67 -21.58 -23.36
CA ASN A 186 -5.08 -20.24 -23.82
C ASN A 186 -5.03 -20.09 -25.35
N MET A 187 -4.33 -20.99 -26.06
CA MET A 187 -4.25 -21.04 -27.52
C MET A 187 -5.22 -22.01 -28.17
N ARG A 188 -6.00 -22.77 -27.37
CA ARG A 188 -6.96 -23.76 -27.88
C ARG A 188 -8.34 -23.12 -28.09
N ASP A 189 -8.48 -22.40 -29.18
CA ASP A 189 -9.71 -21.69 -29.57
C ASP A 189 -10.38 -20.94 -28.38
N PRO A 190 -9.67 -19.97 -27.78
CA PRO A 190 -10.16 -19.23 -26.61
C PRO A 190 -11.42 -18.41 -26.95
N VAL A 191 -12.26 -18.21 -25.94
CA VAL A 191 -13.38 -17.26 -26.04
C VAL A 191 -12.82 -15.85 -26.07
N ILE A 192 -13.26 -15.05 -27.06
CA ILE A 192 -12.88 -13.63 -27.20
C ILE A 192 -14.06 -12.67 -26.98
N TYR A 193 -15.31 -13.15 -27.12
CA TYR A 193 -16.53 -12.41 -26.78
C TYR A 193 -17.58 -13.32 -26.11
N ARG A 194 -18.36 -12.73 -25.21
CA ARG A 194 -19.50 -13.39 -24.52
C ARG A 194 -20.73 -12.49 -24.50
N ILE A 195 -21.93 -13.08 -24.38
CA ILE A 195 -23.18 -12.37 -24.17
C ILE A 195 -23.39 -12.17 -22.67
N ARG A 196 -23.71 -10.93 -22.28
CA ARG A 196 -24.08 -10.54 -20.92
C ARG A 196 -25.04 -9.35 -20.98
N HIS A 197 -26.30 -9.55 -20.59
CA HIS A 197 -27.27 -8.46 -20.45
C HIS A 197 -27.11 -7.82 -19.06
N MET A 198 -26.23 -6.82 -18.97
CA MET A 198 -25.97 -6.09 -17.73
C MET A 198 -25.76 -4.62 -18.03
N HIS A 199 -26.25 -3.77 -17.13
CA HIS A 199 -25.98 -2.35 -17.14
C HIS A 199 -24.48 -2.11 -16.86
N HIS A 200 -23.84 -1.36 -17.74
CA HIS A 200 -22.44 -0.95 -17.58
C HIS A 200 -22.39 0.48 -17.02
N HIS A 201 -21.55 0.73 -16.02
CA HIS A 201 -21.50 2.00 -15.29
C HIS A 201 -21.26 3.24 -16.18
N ARG A 202 -20.58 3.08 -17.34
CA ARG A 202 -20.33 4.17 -18.30
C ARG A 202 -21.12 4.03 -19.61
N GLN A 203 -21.27 2.82 -20.13
CA GLN A 203 -21.91 2.55 -21.42
C GLN A 203 -23.42 2.31 -21.30
N GLY A 204 -23.96 2.23 -20.07
CA GLY A 204 -25.36 1.93 -19.83
C GLY A 204 -25.75 0.58 -20.42
N ASP A 205 -26.90 0.54 -21.12
CA ASP A 205 -27.44 -0.67 -21.74
C ASP A 205 -27.12 -0.77 -23.25
N LYS A 206 -26.13 0.01 -23.73
CA LYS A 206 -25.73 0.03 -25.15
C LYS A 206 -25.16 -1.31 -25.62
N TRP A 207 -24.54 -2.07 -24.74
CA TRP A 207 -23.85 -3.31 -25.04
C TRP A 207 -24.48 -4.49 -24.29
N CYS A 208 -24.62 -5.61 -24.97
CA CYS A 208 -25.01 -6.91 -24.38
C CYS A 208 -23.99 -8.01 -24.72
N ILE A 209 -22.93 -7.67 -25.45
CA ILE A 209 -21.76 -8.50 -25.69
C ILE A 209 -20.52 -7.78 -25.20
N TYR A 210 -19.61 -8.51 -24.57
CA TYR A 210 -18.40 -7.95 -23.98
C TYR A 210 -17.16 -8.74 -24.41
N PRO A 211 -16.07 -8.05 -24.78
CA PRO A 211 -14.82 -8.72 -25.09
C PRO A 211 -14.23 -9.37 -23.84
N MET A 212 -13.50 -10.45 -24.02
CA MET A 212 -12.69 -11.02 -22.97
C MET A 212 -11.39 -10.25 -22.83
N TYR A 213 -10.81 -10.24 -21.61
CA TYR A 213 -9.58 -9.55 -21.29
C TYR A 213 -8.46 -9.81 -22.33
N ASP A 214 -8.20 -11.09 -22.65
CA ASP A 214 -7.13 -11.49 -23.57
C ASP A 214 -7.31 -11.00 -25.01
N PHE A 215 -8.50 -10.54 -25.36
CA PHE A 215 -8.79 -9.94 -26.67
C PHE A 215 -8.76 -8.41 -26.63
N ALA A 216 -9.43 -7.79 -25.66
CA ALA A 216 -9.54 -6.34 -25.54
C ALA A 216 -8.19 -5.70 -25.18
N HIS A 217 -7.48 -6.26 -24.21
CA HIS A 217 -6.29 -5.65 -23.64
C HIS A 217 -5.15 -5.42 -24.66
N PRO A 218 -4.74 -6.40 -25.50
CA PRO A 218 -3.74 -6.17 -26.54
C PRO A 218 -4.17 -5.13 -27.58
N ILE A 219 -5.45 -5.09 -27.93
CA ILE A 219 -6.00 -4.11 -28.88
C ILE A 219 -5.92 -2.70 -28.28
N GLN A 220 -6.35 -2.53 -27.05
CA GLN A 220 -6.33 -1.26 -26.34
C GLN A 220 -4.89 -0.75 -26.13
N ASP A 221 -3.96 -1.63 -25.76
CA ASP A 221 -2.53 -1.30 -25.69
C ASP A 221 -2.02 -0.76 -27.04
N ALA A 222 -2.37 -1.44 -28.13
CA ALA A 222 -1.95 -1.04 -29.46
C ALA A 222 -2.59 0.28 -29.92
N LEU A 223 -3.87 0.53 -29.61
CA LEU A 223 -4.57 1.77 -29.93
C LEU A 223 -4.02 2.98 -29.15
N GLU A 224 -3.57 2.77 -27.93
CA GLU A 224 -2.93 3.78 -27.09
C GLU A 224 -1.44 4.00 -27.44
N GLY A 225 -0.86 3.22 -28.34
CA GLY A 225 0.54 3.35 -28.73
C GLY A 225 1.51 2.86 -27.65
N ILE A 226 1.11 1.93 -26.80
CA ILE A 226 1.95 1.34 -25.77
C ILE A 226 3.10 0.58 -26.44
N THR A 227 4.31 0.83 -25.99
CA THR A 227 5.50 0.09 -26.46
C THR A 227 5.74 -1.15 -25.59
N HIS A 228 5.70 -0.99 -24.28
CA HIS A 228 5.98 -2.05 -23.32
C HIS A 228 4.78 -2.26 -22.38
N SER A 229 4.13 -3.40 -22.57
CA SER A 229 2.98 -3.86 -21.78
C SER A 229 3.50 -4.66 -20.59
N LEU A 230 3.70 -3.99 -19.43
CA LEU A 230 4.24 -4.60 -18.24
C LEU A 230 3.09 -5.20 -17.41
N CYS A 231 3.22 -6.45 -16.96
CA CYS A 231 2.15 -7.14 -16.22
C CYS A 231 2.71 -8.20 -15.24
N SER A 232 1.84 -8.81 -14.46
CA SER A 232 2.25 -9.85 -13.51
C SER A 232 2.44 -11.22 -14.18
N LEU A 233 3.27 -12.09 -13.56
CA LEU A 233 3.63 -13.43 -14.07
C LEU A 233 2.43 -14.35 -14.36
N GLU A 234 1.27 -14.09 -13.79
CA GLU A 234 0.06 -14.86 -14.09
C GLU A 234 -0.34 -14.78 -15.57
N PHE A 235 0.07 -13.71 -16.26
CA PHE A 235 -0.19 -13.52 -17.68
C PHE A 235 0.90 -14.10 -18.61
N GLU A 236 1.93 -14.77 -18.09
CA GLU A 236 2.97 -15.36 -18.91
C GLU A 236 2.42 -16.38 -19.93
N ASN A 237 1.49 -17.23 -19.50
CA ASN A 237 0.82 -18.18 -20.38
C ASN A 237 -0.23 -17.52 -21.30
N HIS A 238 -0.61 -16.28 -21.06
CA HIS A 238 -1.51 -15.47 -21.90
C HIS A 238 -0.76 -14.70 -22.99
N ARG A 239 0.56 -14.44 -22.83
CA ARG A 239 1.36 -13.69 -23.80
C ARG A 239 1.32 -14.27 -25.23
N PRO A 240 1.31 -15.59 -25.48
CA PRO A 240 1.14 -16.12 -26.85
C PRO A 240 -0.18 -15.67 -27.50
N LEU A 241 -1.27 -15.61 -26.73
CA LEU A 241 -2.57 -15.12 -27.20
C LEU A 241 -2.55 -13.60 -27.43
N TYR A 242 -1.93 -12.84 -26.53
CA TYR A 242 -1.68 -11.41 -26.71
C TYR A 242 -0.98 -11.11 -28.04
N ASN A 243 0.13 -11.80 -28.31
CA ASN A 243 0.88 -11.64 -29.55
C ASN A 243 0.05 -12.04 -30.75
N TRP A 244 -0.67 -13.16 -30.68
CA TRP A 244 -1.54 -13.64 -31.74
C TRP A 244 -2.61 -12.59 -32.11
N VAL A 245 -3.24 -11.94 -31.13
CA VAL A 245 -4.26 -10.91 -31.38
C VAL A 245 -3.64 -9.75 -32.16
N VAL A 246 -2.56 -9.13 -31.68
CA VAL A 246 -1.97 -7.96 -32.35
C VAL A 246 -1.35 -8.29 -33.71
N GLU A 247 -0.98 -9.54 -33.98
CA GLU A 247 -0.46 -10.01 -35.27
C GLU A 247 -1.56 -10.25 -36.31
N HIS A 248 -2.82 -10.50 -35.85
CA HIS A 248 -3.91 -10.90 -36.75
C HIS A 248 -4.99 -9.84 -36.96
N VAL A 249 -4.96 -8.74 -36.20
CA VAL A 249 -5.83 -7.57 -36.40
C VAL A 249 -5.03 -6.36 -36.89
N SER A 250 -5.69 -5.43 -37.57
CA SER A 250 -5.04 -4.27 -38.21
C SER A 250 -4.79 -3.12 -37.21
N VAL A 251 -4.12 -3.41 -36.10
CA VAL A 251 -3.77 -2.42 -35.08
C VAL A 251 -2.59 -1.54 -35.49
N PRO A 252 -2.49 -0.29 -34.95
CA PRO A 252 -1.45 0.67 -35.36
C PRO A 252 -0.04 0.34 -34.87
N CYS A 253 0.11 -0.43 -33.78
CA CYS A 253 1.41 -0.86 -33.27
C CYS A 253 1.32 -2.25 -32.62
N HIS A 254 2.48 -2.84 -32.33
CA HIS A 254 2.59 -4.17 -31.74
C HIS A 254 3.37 -4.08 -30.42
N PRO A 255 2.71 -3.85 -29.28
CA PRO A 255 3.36 -3.76 -27.98
C PRO A 255 4.13 -5.03 -27.60
N ARG A 256 5.14 -4.91 -26.75
CA ARG A 256 5.86 -6.05 -26.17
C ARG A 256 5.35 -6.30 -24.75
N GLN A 257 4.72 -7.45 -24.51
CA GLN A 257 4.34 -7.87 -23.16
C GLN A 257 5.55 -8.42 -22.41
N ILE A 258 5.74 -7.96 -21.15
CA ILE A 258 6.82 -8.40 -20.25
C ILE A 258 6.23 -8.63 -18.88
N GLU A 259 6.46 -9.81 -18.30
CA GLU A 259 5.90 -10.20 -17.02
C GLU A 259 6.93 -10.14 -15.91
N PHE A 260 6.44 -9.75 -14.70
CA PHE A 260 7.22 -9.70 -13.47
C PHE A 260 6.47 -10.35 -12.30
N ALA A 261 7.21 -10.81 -11.29
CA ALA A 261 6.62 -11.43 -10.11
C ALA A 261 5.84 -10.42 -9.26
N ARG A 262 4.65 -10.81 -8.81
CA ARG A 262 3.85 -10.05 -7.85
C ARG A 262 4.62 -9.83 -6.53
N LEU A 263 4.23 -8.80 -5.80
CA LEU A 263 4.66 -8.62 -4.41
C LEU A 263 3.88 -9.59 -3.52
N GLY A 264 4.57 -10.50 -2.85
CA GLY A 264 4.10 -11.20 -1.68
C GLY A 264 4.62 -10.51 -0.42
N ILE A 265 3.79 -10.39 0.60
CA ILE A 265 4.17 -9.84 1.91
C ILE A 265 3.56 -10.71 2.99
N ASP A 266 4.33 -11.01 4.03
CA ASP A 266 3.88 -11.86 5.13
C ASP A 266 2.85 -11.15 6.04
N HIS A 267 2.21 -11.90 6.94
CA HIS A 267 1.19 -11.41 7.88
C HIS A 267 0.03 -10.62 7.22
N THR A 268 -0.22 -10.85 5.91
CA THR A 268 -1.12 -10.02 5.10
C THR A 268 -1.86 -10.87 4.07
N VAL A 269 -3.11 -10.50 3.78
CA VAL A 269 -3.85 -10.98 2.61
C VAL A 269 -4.00 -9.84 1.60
N LEU A 270 -3.81 -10.13 0.31
CA LEU A 270 -3.91 -9.14 -0.77
C LEU A 270 -5.11 -9.39 -1.71
N SER A 271 -5.87 -10.45 -1.48
CA SER A 271 -7.09 -10.75 -2.25
C SER A 271 -8.20 -9.75 -1.91
N LYS A 272 -8.67 -8.97 -2.91
CA LYS A 272 -9.78 -8.01 -2.74
C LYS A 272 -11.02 -8.65 -2.11
N ARG A 273 -11.35 -9.90 -2.49
CA ARG A 273 -12.47 -10.64 -1.90
C ARG A 273 -12.29 -10.89 -0.41
N LYS A 274 -11.06 -11.27 0.00
CA LYS A 274 -10.75 -11.51 1.42
C LYS A 274 -10.75 -10.21 2.21
N LEU A 275 -10.19 -9.13 1.65
CA LEU A 275 -10.19 -7.81 2.28
C LEU A 275 -11.62 -7.27 2.47
N ARG A 276 -12.49 -7.43 1.48
CA ARG A 276 -13.91 -7.06 1.58
C ARG A 276 -14.62 -7.86 2.67
N ALA A 277 -14.37 -9.16 2.77
CA ALA A 277 -14.96 -10.00 3.81
C ALA A 277 -14.52 -9.60 5.23
N LEU A 278 -13.30 -9.05 5.41
CA LEU A 278 -12.88 -8.48 6.71
C LEU A 278 -13.73 -7.26 7.11
N ILE A 279 -14.10 -6.42 6.15
CA ILE A 279 -14.95 -5.26 6.38
C ILE A 279 -16.39 -5.68 6.66
N GLU A 280 -16.95 -6.55 5.82
CA GLU A 280 -18.32 -7.08 5.96
C GLU A 280 -18.50 -7.83 7.30
N GLY A 281 -17.46 -8.55 7.74
CA GLY A 281 -17.41 -9.24 9.03
C GLY A 281 -17.10 -8.32 10.22
N SER A 282 -16.91 -7.00 10.01
CA SER A 282 -16.57 -6.02 11.06
C SER A 282 -15.28 -6.34 11.82
N TYR A 283 -14.33 -7.05 11.22
CA TYR A 283 -13.01 -7.30 11.78
C TYR A 283 -12.10 -6.05 11.70
N VAL A 284 -12.39 -5.20 10.72
CA VAL A 284 -11.75 -3.90 10.51
C VAL A 284 -12.81 -2.83 10.27
N SER A 285 -12.48 -1.56 10.49
CA SER A 285 -13.42 -0.43 10.43
C SER A 285 -13.81 -0.01 8.99
N GLY A 286 -13.05 -0.44 7.98
CA GLY A 286 -13.27 -0.06 6.59
C GLY A 286 -12.02 -0.27 5.74
N TRP A 287 -12.08 0.16 4.48
CA TRP A 287 -10.95 0.07 3.55
C TRP A 287 -9.72 0.87 4.01
N ASP A 288 -9.93 1.94 4.75
CA ASP A 288 -8.89 2.80 5.29
C ASP A 288 -8.50 2.47 6.74
N ASP A 289 -8.91 1.32 7.27
CA ASP A 289 -8.42 0.86 8.58
C ASP A 289 -6.88 0.79 8.56
N PRO A 290 -6.18 1.41 9.54
CA PRO A 290 -4.72 1.42 9.57
C PRO A 290 -4.03 0.05 9.66
N ARG A 291 -4.79 -1.03 9.85
CA ARG A 291 -4.30 -2.42 9.83
C ARG A 291 -4.40 -3.06 8.45
N MET A 292 -5.15 -2.43 7.54
CA MET A 292 -5.34 -2.92 6.17
C MET A 292 -4.11 -2.62 5.30
N PRO A 293 -3.79 -3.51 4.33
CA PRO A 293 -2.68 -3.28 3.40
C PRO A 293 -3.04 -2.33 2.26
N THR A 294 -4.20 -1.71 2.30
CA THR A 294 -4.67 -0.72 1.32
C THR A 294 -3.86 0.57 1.42
N LEU A 295 -3.69 1.28 0.30
CA LEU A 295 -2.94 2.54 0.31
C LEU A 295 -3.62 3.60 1.20
N CYS A 296 -4.94 3.70 1.17
CA CYS A 296 -5.67 4.59 2.06
C CYS A 296 -5.49 4.21 3.55
N GLY A 297 -5.44 2.91 3.89
CA GLY A 297 -5.16 2.44 5.25
C GLY A 297 -3.72 2.75 5.69
N LEU A 298 -2.74 2.47 4.84
CA LEU A 298 -1.34 2.79 5.10
C LEU A 298 -1.13 4.31 5.26
N ARG A 299 -1.74 5.13 4.39
CA ARG A 299 -1.71 6.61 4.47
C ARG A 299 -2.30 7.09 5.79
N ARG A 300 -3.46 6.58 6.21
CA ARG A 300 -4.09 6.91 7.49
C ARG A 300 -3.24 6.51 8.69
N ARG A 301 -2.50 5.39 8.58
CA ARG A 301 -1.53 4.96 9.60
C ARG A 301 -0.29 5.87 9.67
N GLY A 302 -0.02 6.67 8.64
CA GLY A 302 1.11 7.60 8.57
C GLY A 302 2.28 7.09 7.73
N TYR A 303 2.05 6.15 6.80
CA TYR A 303 3.04 5.83 5.76
C TYR A 303 3.17 7.00 4.79
N THR A 304 4.38 7.20 4.31
CA THR A 304 4.72 8.26 3.36
C THR A 304 4.89 7.69 1.94
N PRO A 305 4.65 8.49 0.89
CA PRO A 305 4.96 8.08 -0.48
C PRO A 305 6.41 7.63 -0.65
N ALA A 306 7.35 8.37 -0.05
CA ALA A 306 8.77 8.05 -0.11
C ALA A 306 9.09 6.68 0.49
N SER A 307 8.49 6.33 1.64
CA SER A 307 8.71 5.03 2.29
C SER A 307 8.19 3.86 1.44
N ILE A 308 7.03 4.03 0.78
CA ILE A 308 6.43 3.02 -0.11
C ILE A 308 7.28 2.87 -1.37
N ARG A 309 7.70 3.97 -2.01
CA ARG A 309 8.60 3.94 -3.17
C ARG A 309 9.91 3.23 -2.83
N ASN A 310 10.60 3.64 -1.75
CA ASN A 310 11.84 3.03 -1.28
C ASN A 310 11.69 1.53 -1.00
N PHE A 311 10.56 1.12 -0.41
CA PHE A 311 10.27 -0.30 -0.18
C PHE A 311 10.19 -1.06 -1.51
N CYS A 312 9.37 -0.63 -2.46
CA CYS A 312 9.18 -1.33 -3.73
C CYS A 312 10.46 -1.34 -4.58
N GLU A 313 11.22 -0.25 -4.61
CA GLU A 313 12.51 -0.17 -5.30
C GLU A 313 13.54 -1.13 -4.68
N SER A 314 13.59 -1.20 -3.35
CA SER A 314 14.50 -2.11 -2.62
C SER A 314 14.11 -3.59 -2.80
N VAL A 315 12.83 -3.91 -2.90
CA VAL A 315 12.35 -5.26 -3.26
C VAL A 315 12.78 -5.64 -4.68
N GLY A 316 12.82 -4.65 -5.57
CA GLY A 316 13.23 -4.83 -6.96
C GLY A 316 12.26 -5.65 -7.80
N VAL A 317 12.73 -6.02 -9.01
CA VAL A 317 11.94 -6.75 -10.02
C VAL A 317 12.52 -8.14 -10.21
N ALA A 318 11.70 -9.18 -10.05
CA ALA A 318 12.08 -10.58 -10.19
C ALA A 318 11.11 -11.34 -11.10
N LYS A 319 11.56 -12.48 -11.63
CA LYS A 319 10.74 -13.44 -12.40
C LYS A 319 10.20 -14.60 -11.55
N SER A 320 10.58 -14.68 -10.28
CA SER A 320 10.09 -15.71 -9.37
C SER A 320 9.35 -15.08 -8.19
N PRO A 321 8.20 -15.63 -7.81
CA PRO A 321 7.48 -15.17 -6.62
C PRO A 321 8.36 -15.27 -5.37
N ASN A 322 8.29 -14.25 -4.52
CA ASN A 322 8.91 -14.23 -3.20
C ASN A 322 7.97 -13.54 -2.22
N THR A 323 8.09 -13.90 -0.94
CA THR A 323 7.39 -13.24 0.15
C THR A 323 8.37 -12.37 0.92
N ILE A 324 8.03 -11.10 1.05
CA ILE A 324 8.83 -10.09 1.76
C ILE A 324 8.28 -9.94 3.19
N GLU A 325 9.18 -9.80 4.15
CA GLU A 325 8.78 -9.56 5.54
C GLU A 325 8.08 -8.19 5.69
N TYR A 326 6.93 -8.14 6.35
CA TYR A 326 6.24 -6.88 6.68
C TYR A 326 7.16 -5.93 7.49
N ALA A 327 8.02 -6.50 8.31
CA ALA A 327 9.05 -5.77 9.05
C ALA A 327 9.98 -4.94 8.13
N PHE A 328 10.20 -5.37 6.88
CA PHE A 328 11.00 -4.60 5.93
C PHE A 328 10.26 -3.36 5.44
N LEU A 329 8.94 -3.44 5.21
CA LEU A 329 8.10 -2.28 4.89
C LEU A 329 8.15 -1.27 6.05
N GLU A 330 8.03 -1.74 7.31
CA GLU A 330 8.17 -0.90 8.49
C GLU A 330 9.58 -0.29 8.63
N SER A 331 10.64 -1.02 8.26
CA SER A 331 12.01 -0.51 8.25
C SER A 331 12.19 0.64 7.26
N CYS A 332 11.59 0.55 6.07
CA CYS A 332 11.61 1.62 5.08
C CYS A 332 10.89 2.89 5.60
N LEU A 333 9.73 2.72 6.24
CA LEU A 333 9.03 3.83 6.88
C LEU A 333 9.85 4.47 8.00
N ARG A 334 10.46 3.65 8.84
CA ARG A 334 11.27 4.13 9.97
C ARG A 334 12.46 4.97 9.51
N LYS A 335 13.13 4.56 8.43
CA LYS A 335 14.24 5.32 7.83
C LYS A 335 13.79 6.68 7.31
N ASP A 336 12.65 6.74 6.64
CA ASP A 336 12.10 7.98 6.12
C ASP A 336 11.70 8.93 7.26
N LEU A 337 11.00 8.42 8.26
CA LEU A 337 10.54 9.21 9.40
C LEU A 337 11.68 9.63 10.35
N ASP A 338 12.77 8.89 10.44
CA ASP A 338 13.95 9.34 11.23
C ASP A 338 14.59 10.59 10.63
N ALA A 339 14.55 10.73 9.32
CA ALA A 339 15.04 11.92 8.63
C ALA A 339 14.05 13.10 8.69
N THR A 340 12.75 12.85 8.60
CA THR A 340 11.74 13.89 8.32
C THR A 340 10.86 14.28 9.50
N ALA A 341 10.62 13.36 10.45
CA ALA A 341 9.65 13.57 11.52
C ALA A 341 10.19 14.49 12.64
N ARG A 342 9.38 15.46 13.06
CA ARG A 342 9.66 16.27 14.25
C ARG A 342 9.61 15.42 15.51
N ARG A 343 10.58 15.64 16.41
CA ARG A 343 10.68 14.91 17.68
C ARG A 343 10.00 15.68 18.78
N VAL A 344 8.95 15.11 19.36
CA VAL A 344 8.12 15.72 20.39
C VAL A 344 8.06 14.82 21.63
N MET A 345 7.71 15.39 22.76
CA MET A 345 7.49 14.62 23.99
C MET A 345 6.01 14.32 24.17
N ALA A 346 5.72 13.05 24.43
CA ALA A 346 4.40 12.53 24.74
C ALA A 346 4.53 11.43 25.79
N VAL A 347 3.53 11.29 26.64
CA VAL A 347 3.48 10.29 27.71
C VAL A 347 2.22 9.47 27.48
N LEU A 348 2.38 8.18 27.21
CA LEU A 348 1.26 7.31 26.87
C LEU A 348 0.59 6.69 28.10
N LYS A 349 1.36 6.36 29.11
CA LYS A 349 0.88 5.82 30.40
C LYS A 349 1.32 6.77 31.52
N PRO A 350 0.60 7.91 31.69
CA PRO A 350 1.06 8.99 32.53
C PRO A 350 0.99 8.64 34.03
N VAL A 351 2.06 8.94 34.75
CA VAL A 351 2.10 9.07 36.20
C VAL A 351 2.59 10.47 36.55
N LYS A 352 1.98 11.09 37.55
CA LYS A 352 2.34 12.44 37.99
C LYS A 352 3.71 12.44 38.65
N LEU A 353 4.55 13.41 38.27
CA LEU A 353 5.84 13.71 38.93
C LEU A 353 5.77 15.12 39.53
N THR A 354 5.93 15.23 40.84
CA THR A 354 6.00 16.52 41.51
C THR A 354 7.44 16.84 41.93
N ILE A 355 7.96 17.97 41.45
CA ILE A 355 9.30 18.48 41.80
C ILE A 355 9.17 19.32 43.08
N THR A 356 9.49 18.72 44.22
CA THR A 356 9.15 19.26 45.55
C THR A 356 9.85 20.55 45.90
N ASN A 357 11.07 20.78 45.42
CA ASN A 357 11.85 21.99 45.62
C ASN A 357 11.76 23.00 44.48
N TYR A 358 10.91 22.79 43.47
CA TYR A 358 10.61 23.80 42.46
C TYR A 358 9.54 24.77 43.01
N PRO A 359 9.72 26.10 42.82
CA PRO A 359 8.80 27.08 43.39
C PRO A 359 7.35 26.90 42.89
N GLU A 360 6.42 26.98 43.78
CA GLU A 360 4.99 26.84 43.47
C GLU A 360 4.49 28.02 42.65
N GLY A 361 3.68 27.72 41.60
CA GLY A 361 3.11 28.74 40.71
C GLY A 361 4.13 29.35 39.73
N GLN A 362 5.39 28.90 39.73
CA GLN A 362 6.38 29.31 38.72
C GLN A 362 6.39 28.35 37.56
N SER A 363 6.69 28.89 36.38
CA SER A 363 7.00 28.14 35.16
C SER A 363 8.13 28.79 34.40
N GLU A 364 8.86 28.03 33.64
CA GLU A 364 9.89 28.52 32.74
C GLU A 364 9.84 27.81 31.39
N SER A 365 10.53 28.35 30.42
CA SER A 365 10.55 27.84 29.06
C SER A 365 11.92 27.34 28.66
N PHE A 366 11.93 26.25 27.87
CA PHE A 366 13.12 25.67 27.25
C PHE A 366 12.95 25.63 25.75
N GLU A 367 14.04 25.86 25.03
CA GLU A 367 14.09 25.63 23.59
C GLU A 367 14.64 24.22 23.32
N ILE A 368 13.89 23.44 22.55
CA ILE A 368 14.29 22.09 22.12
C ILE A 368 14.27 22.01 20.59
N GLU A 369 15.30 21.40 20.02
CA GLU A 369 15.38 21.13 18.59
C GLU A 369 14.22 20.26 18.12
N ASN A 370 13.61 20.64 16.98
CA ASN A 370 12.52 19.89 16.37
C ASN A 370 13.02 18.56 15.78
N ASN A 371 14.15 18.59 15.09
CA ASN A 371 14.81 17.37 14.61
C ASN A 371 16.32 17.59 14.58
N PRO A 372 17.11 16.85 15.41
CA PRO A 372 18.57 16.97 15.38
C PRO A 372 19.23 16.56 14.06
N ASN A 373 18.52 15.73 13.23
CA ASN A 373 19.01 15.33 11.91
C ASN A 373 18.67 16.36 10.81
N CYS A 374 17.82 17.36 11.13
CA CYS A 374 17.36 18.42 10.23
C CYS A 374 17.39 19.77 10.99
N PRO A 375 18.56 20.40 11.16
CA PRO A 375 18.69 21.65 11.92
C PRO A 375 17.84 22.81 11.37
N GLU A 376 17.54 22.78 10.08
CA GLU A 376 16.67 23.74 9.40
C GLU A 376 15.21 23.70 9.89
N ASP A 377 14.77 22.62 10.50
CA ASP A 377 13.45 22.49 11.12
C ASP A 377 13.31 23.40 12.36
N GLY A 378 14.43 23.97 12.84
CA GLY A 378 14.49 24.94 13.92
C GLY A 378 14.21 24.31 15.29
N LYS A 379 13.73 25.16 16.19
CA LYS A 379 13.45 24.82 17.59
C LYS A 379 12.02 25.15 17.93
N ARG A 380 11.52 24.53 19.00
CA ARG A 380 10.25 24.87 19.65
C ARG A 380 10.44 25.12 21.12
N THR A 381 9.50 25.85 21.70
CA THR A 381 9.44 26.15 23.13
C THR A 381 8.56 25.14 23.85
N ILE A 382 9.09 24.56 24.92
CA ILE A 382 8.33 23.76 25.87
C ILE A 382 8.32 24.43 27.25
N THR A 383 7.27 24.27 28.04
CA THR A 383 7.18 24.78 29.39
C THR A 383 7.58 23.71 30.40
N PHE A 384 8.04 24.16 31.57
CA PHE A 384 8.39 23.35 32.71
C PHE A 384 7.82 24.01 33.97
N SER A 385 7.10 23.23 34.76
CA SER A 385 6.55 23.65 36.03
C SER A 385 6.87 22.65 37.15
N ARG A 386 6.31 22.85 38.32
CA ARG A 386 6.45 21.96 39.46
C ARG A 386 5.85 20.58 39.20
N ASN A 387 4.78 20.51 38.42
CA ASN A 387 4.02 19.29 38.13
C ASN A 387 4.27 18.82 36.69
N LEU A 388 4.67 17.58 36.56
CA LEU A 388 4.99 16.97 35.26
C LEU A 388 4.27 15.65 35.12
N TRP A 389 4.14 15.17 33.88
CA TRP A 389 3.78 13.80 33.54
C TRP A 389 5.01 13.06 33.01
N ILE A 390 5.22 11.82 33.48
CA ILE A 390 6.25 10.88 32.98
C ILE A 390 5.61 9.54 32.68
N GLU A 391 6.30 8.68 31.92
CA GLU A 391 5.84 7.31 31.72
C GLU A 391 5.84 6.53 33.06
N SER A 392 4.80 5.78 33.32
CA SER A 392 4.73 4.88 34.49
C SER A 392 5.92 3.89 34.52
N ASP A 393 6.39 3.46 33.34
CA ASP A 393 7.55 2.56 33.24
C ASP A 393 8.88 3.24 33.58
N ASP A 394 8.93 4.56 33.66
CA ASP A 394 10.13 5.32 34.08
C ASP A 394 10.30 5.38 35.61
N PHE A 395 9.33 4.83 36.36
CA PHE A 395 9.41 4.72 37.82
C PHE A 395 9.18 3.27 38.28
N MET A 396 9.83 2.91 39.36
CA MET A 396 9.65 1.60 40.00
C MET A 396 9.87 1.73 41.54
N ALA A 397 8.84 1.48 42.34
CA ALA A 397 8.95 1.59 43.80
C ALA A 397 9.95 0.59 44.38
N GLN A 398 10.01 -0.61 43.82
CA GLN A 398 10.97 -1.64 44.17
C GLN A 398 11.76 -2.04 42.91
N PRO A 399 12.96 -1.46 42.69
CA PRO A 399 13.67 -1.61 41.43
C PRO A 399 14.26 -3.01 41.27
N ILE A 400 14.17 -3.53 40.04
CA ILE A 400 14.88 -4.74 39.64
C ILE A 400 16.39 -4.47 39.47
N PRO A 401 17.25 -5.49 39.51
CA PRO A 401 18.69 -5.32 39.30
C PRO A 401 19.01 -4.57 37.99
N LYS A 402 19.91 -3.59 38.06
CA LYS A 402 20.36 -2.74 36.94
C LYS A 402 19.31 -1.76 36.40
N TYR A 403 18.19 -1.54 37.09
CA TYR A 403 17.25 -0.50 36.73
C TYR A 403 17.91 0.89 36.89
N LYS A 404 17.89 1.71 35.87
CA LYS A 404 18.61 3.00 35.80
C LYS A 404 17.67 4.21 35.68
N ARG A 405 16.38 4.04 35.99
CA ARG A 405 15.39 5.12 35.98
C ARG A 405 15.03 5.51 37.42
N LEU A 406 13.87 6.16 37.59
CA LEU A 406 13.48 6.70 38.91
C LEU A 406 13.05 5.61 39.89
N TYR A 407 13.56 5.67 41.11
CA TYR A 407 13.08 4.94 42.29
C TYR A 407 13.57 5.65 43.56
N PRO A 408 12.91 5.48 44.71
CA PRO A 408 13.31 6.13 45.96
C PRO A 408 14.80 5.87 46.26
N GLU A 409 15.55 6.96 46.53
CA GLU A 409 16.98 6.95 46.73
C GLU A 409 17.84 6.41 45.57
N GLY A 410 17.23 6.31 44.38
CA GLY A 410 17.89 5.85 43.16
C GLY A 410 18.90 6.84 42.58
N PRO A 411 19.46 6.53 41.41
CA PRO A 411 20.38 7.42 40.72
C PRO A 411 19.70 8.70 40.28
N GLU A 412 20.46 9.77 40.15
CA GLU A 412 20.00 10.96 39.45
C GLU A 412 19.69 10.62 37.98
N CYS A 413 18.57 11.14 37.47
CA CYS A 413 18.11 11.01 36.07
C CYS A 413 18.02 12.39 35.42
N ARG A 414 18.14 12.44 34.09
CA ARG A 414 17.89 13.66 33.33
C ARG A 414 16.44 13.73 32.86
N LEU A 415 15.80 14.84 33.09
CA LEU A 415 14.62 15.24 32.31
C LEU A 415 15.10 15.82 30.99
N LYS A 416 14.69 15.24 29.89
CA LYS A 416 15.19 15.62 28.55
C LYS A 416 15.11 17.12 28.29
N GLY A 417 16.27 17.76 28.09
CA GLY A 417 16.37 19.18 27.81
C GLY A 417 16.06 20.14 28.98
N ALA A 418 15.77 19.61 30.18
CA ALA A 418 15.45 20.44 31.35
C ALA A 418 16.51 20.30 32.46
N TYR A 419 16.26 19.45 33.44
CA TYR A 419 17.09 19.38 34.64
C TYR A 419 17.48 17.94 35.01
N VAL A 420 18.48 17.82 35.86
CA VAL A 420 18.79 16.60 36.62
C VAL A 420 17.85 16.54 37.80
N ILE A 421 17.26 15.37 38.05
CA ILE A 421 16.33 15.12 39.15
C ILE A 421 16.74 13.89 39.94
N LYS A 422 16.38 13.86 41.23
CA LYS A 422 16.55 12.71 42.12
C LYS A 422 15.22 12.37 42.78
N CYS A 423 14.78 11.10 42.64
CA CYS A 423 13.56 10.64 43.25
C CYS A 423 13.68 10.58 44.76
N THR A 424 12.66 11.10 45.47
CA THR A 424 12.58 11.13 46.94
C THR A 424 11.48 10.22 47.50
N GLY A 425 10.52 9.79 46.69
CA GLY A 425 9.44 8.93 47.16
C GLY A 425 8.30 8.82 46.17
N CYS A 426 7.21 8.16 46.54
CA CYS A 426 6.00 8.02 45.79
C CYS A 426 4.76 7.83 46.68
N VAL A 427 3.60 8.01 46.10
CA VAL A 427 2.29 7.63 46.64
C VAL A 427 1.70 6.51 45.80
N THR A 428 1.07 5.55 46.48
CA THR A 428 0.33 4.46 45.84
C THR A 428 -1.13 4.46 46.25
N ASP A 429 -1.99 3.97 45.38
CA ASP A 429 -3.39 3.71 45.68
C ASP A 429 -3.57 2.43 46.53
N GLU A 430 -4.83 2.12 46.88
CA GLU A 430 -5.20 0.93 47.67
C GLU A 430 -4.79 -0.40 46.97
N ASN A 431 -4.60 -0.39 45.67
CA ASN A 431 -4.21 -1.55 44.86
C ASN A 431 -2.68 -1.64 44.68
N GLY A 432 -1.91 -0.69 45.22
CA GLY A 432 -0.47 -0.62 45.08
C GLY A 432 0.01 0.03 43.80
N ASN A 433 -0.89 0.61 42.98
CA ASN A 433 -0.48 1.35 41.77
C ASN A 433 0.09 2.71 42.18
N VAL A 434 1.17 3.11 41.54
CA VAL A 434 1.79 4.42 41.76
C VAL A 434 0.92 5.50 41.14
N THR A 435 0.50 6.47 41.94
CA THR A 435 -0.34 7.61 41.50
C THR A 435 0.46 8.91 41.38
N GLU A 436 1.51 9.06 42.19
CA GLU A 436 2.38 10.24 42.18
C GLU A 436 3.81 9.87 42.59
N VAL A 437 4.79 10.45 41.90
CA VAL A 437 6.22 10.35 42.19
C VAL A 437 6.73 11.71 42.66
N PHE A 438 7.59 11.73 43.67
CA PHE A 438 8.25 12.93 44.17
C PHE A 438 9.72 12.92 43.84
N ALA A 439 10.23 14.09 43.41
CA ALA A 439 11.63 14.28 43.14
C ALA A 439 12.08 15.70 43.53
N THR A 440 13.37 15.88 43.74
CA THR A 440 14.03 17.17 43.77
C THR A 440 14.80 17.37 42.47
N TYR A 441 14.90 18.64 42.03
CA TYR A 441 15.73 19.01 40.89
C TYR A 441 17.01 19.72 41.34
N ASP A 442 18.06 19.66 40.53
CA ASP A 442 19.29 20.42 40.68
C ASP A 442 19.18 21.71 39.86
N PRO A 443 19.04 22.89 40.52
CA PRO A 443 18.88 24.19 39.80
C PRO A 443 20.08 24.53 38.89
N ASP A 444 21.26 24.03 39.20
CA ASP A 444 22.50 24.32 38.45
C ASP A 444 22.71 23.35 37.27
N SER A 445 21.74 22.48 36.99
CA SER A 445 21.77 21.51 35.89
C SER A 445 20.88 21.89 34.70
N LYS A 446 20.58 23.17 34.51
CA LYS A 446 19.73 23.64 33.40
C LYS A 446 20.26 23.20 32.05
N GLY A 447 19.42 22.57 31.23
CA GLY A 447 19.79 21.91 29.98
C GLY A 447 20.11 20.41 30.11
N GLY A 448 20.13 19.89 31.36
CA GLY A 448 20.34 18.46 31.65
C GLY A 448 21.74 18.03 32.06
N ASP A 449 22.71 18.98 32.11
CA ASP A 449 24.06 18.71 32.59
C ASP A 449 24.37 19.49 33.87
N PRO A 450 24.87 18.83 34.92
CA PRO A 450 25.18 19.49 36.20
C PRO A 450 26.41 20.40 36.06
N ALA A 451 26.36 21.58 36.69
CA ALA A 451 27.43 22.60 36.61
C ALA A 451 28.76 22.11 37.20
N ASP A 452 28.72 21.20 38.15
CA ASP A 452 29.92 20.57 38.77
C ASP A 452 30.56 19.46 37.92
N GLY A 453 30.02 19.15 36.76
CA GLY A 453 30.54 18.16 35.81
C GLY A 453 30.42 16.70 36.26
N ARG A 454 29.66 16.41 37.34
CA ARG A 454 29.45 15.04 37.78
C ARG A 454 28.72 14.20 36.74
N LYS A 455 29.09 12.92 36.64
CA LYS A 455 28.49 12.01 35.66
C LYS A 455 27.14 11.47 36.18
N ILE A 456 26.09 11.78 35.47
CA ILE A 456 24.74 11.23 35.75
C ILE A 456 24.69 9.76 35.31
N LYS A 457 24.36 8.88 36.24
CA LYS A 457 24.34 7.41 36.05
C LYS A 457 22.97 6.90 35.60
N GLY A 458 21.90 7.63 35.88
CA GLY A 458 20.54 7.31 35.49
C GLY A 458 20.23 7.66 34.02
N ALA A 459 19.10 7.20 33.55
CA ALA A 459 18.64 7.42 32.21
C ALA A 459 18.16 8.87 31.97
N THR A 460 18.10 9.27 30.71
CA THR A 460 17.34 10.44 30.29
C THR A 460 15.89 10.00 30.01
N ILE A 461 14.94 10.66 30.66
CA ILE A 461 13.50 10.40 30.51
C ILE A 461 12.81 11.58 29.84
N HIS A 462 11.77 11.33 29.07
CA HIS A 462 10.91 12.35 28.50
C HIS A 462 9.77 12.68 29.49
N TRP A 463 9.18 13.83 29.31
CA TRP A 463 8.20 14.37 30.23
C TRP A 463 7.30 15.39 29.53
N VAL A 464 6.16 15.71 30.12
CA VAL A 464 5.28 16.80 29.68
C VAL A 464 4.88 17.64 30.89
N ASP A 465 4.80 18.95 30.71
CA ASP A 465 4.34 19.88 31.73
C ASP A 465 2.85 19.64 32.01
N ALA A 466 2.48 19.32 33.25
CA ALA A 466 1.12 19.02 33.61
C ALA A 466 0.18 20.25 33.49
N ASP A 467 0.73 21.45 33.68
CA ASP A 467 -0.03 22.70 33.62
C ASP A 467 -0.23 23.21 32.18
N ASN A 468 0.56 22.67 31.21
CA ASN A 468 0.52 23.10 29.81
C ASN A 468 0.69 21.89 28.85
N CYS A 469 -0.14 20.89 28.99
CA CYS A 469 -0.22 19.74 28.07
C CYS A 469 -1.60 19.65 27.40
N ARG A 470 -1.74 18.69 26.51
CA ARG A 470 -3.02 18.31 25.90
C ARG A 470 -3.28 16.84 26.16
N ASP A 471 -4.54 16.49 26.31
CA ASP A 471 -4.99 15.10 26.34
C ASP A 471 -5.03 14.55 24.92
N ALA A 472 -4.70 13.27 24.79
CA ALA A 472 -4.73 12.58 23.51
C ALA A 472 -5.17 11.13 23.67
N GLU A 473 -5.76 10.59 22.62
CA GLU A 473 -5.92 9.17 22.36
C GLU A 473 -4.77 8.70 21.46
N VAL A 474 -4.20 7.54 21.78
CA VAL A 474 -3.15 6.93 20.97
C VAL A 474 -3.56 5.51 20.59
N ARG A 475 -3.55 5.23 19.30
CA ARG A 475 -3.85 3.92 18.73
C ARG A 475 -2.56 3.23 18.32
N GLN A 476 -2.32 2.07 18.92
CA GLN A 476 -1.16 1.24 18.62
C GLN A 476 -1.59 0.02 17.81
N TYR A 477 -0.91 -0.19 16.69
CA TYR A 477 -1.23 -1.29 15.77
C TYR A 477 -0.12 -2.34 15.79
N SER A 478 -0.55 -3.61 15.72
CA SER A 478 0.27 -4.79 15.44
C SER A 478 -0.17 -5.40 14.11
N ASN A 479 0.49 -6.48 13.67
CA ASN A 479 0.08 -7.21 12.49
C ASN A 479 -1.39 -7.65 12.62
N LEU A 480 -2.15 -7.51 11.54
CA LEU A 480 -3.56 -7.92 11.51
C LEU A 480 -3.70 -9.44 11.65
N PHE A 481 -2.70 -10.19 11.18
CA PHE A 481 -2.67 -11.65 11.28
C PHE A 481 -1.44 -12.10 12.10
N ASP A 482 -1.65 -13.04 13.02
CA ASP A 482 -0.55 -13.67 13.77
C ASP A 482 0.24 -14.65 12.89
N ASP A 483 -0.42 -15.29 11.93
CA ASP A 483 0.20 -16.22 10.99
C ASP A 483 0.98 -15.45 9.90
N PRO A 484 2.24 -15.80 9.61
CA PRO A 484 3.01 -15.16 8.56
C PRO A 484 2.46 -15.46 7.14
N ASP A 485 1.74 -16.56 6.94
CA ASP A 485 1.11 -16.91 5.66
C ASP A 485 -0.37 -17.25 5.85
N PRO A 486 -1.23 -16.24 6.10
CA PRO A 486 -2.66 -16.46 6.31
C PRO A 486 -3.38 -16.86 5.01
N ASP A 487 -2.74 -16.66 3.85
CA ASP A 487 -3.31 -16.92 2.52
C ASP A 487 -2.98 -18.32 1.99
N ALA A 488 -2.23 -19.13 2.76
CA ALA A 488 -1.84 -20.47 2.38
C ALA A 488 -3.07 -21.35 2.08
N SER A 489 -2.92 -22.22 1.07
CA SER A 489 -3.99 -23.12 0.64
C SER A 489 -4.54 -23.98 1.79
N GLY A 490 -5.85 -23.98 1.94
CA GLY A 490 -6.56 -24.76 2.96
C GLY A 490 -6.65 -24.11 4.34
N LYS A 491 -6.07 -22.92 4.54
CA LYS A 491 -6.23 -22.17 5.80
C LYS A 491 -7.53 -21.36 5.83
N ASP A 492 -8.14 -21.31 7.00
CA ASP A 492 -9.13 -20.28 7.34
C ASP A 492 -8.39 -19.02 7.81
N TYR A 493 -8.23 -18.04 6.92
CA TYR A 493 -7.51 -16.81 7.22
C TYR A 493 -8.18 -15.98 8.32
N ILE A 494 -9.49 -16.11 8.53
CA ILE A 494 -10.20 -15.43 9.63
C ILE A 494 -9.72 -15.97 10.98
N ALA A 495 -9.47 -17.27 11.08
CA ALA A 495 -8.92 -17.88 12.30
C ALA A 495 -7.47 -17.44 12.60
N CYS A 496 -6.77 -16.86 11.61
CA CYS A 496 -5.41 -16.34 11.77
C CYS A 496 -5.37 -14.87 12.23
N LEU A 497 -6.53 -14.22 12.43
CA LEU A 497 -6.58 -12.83 12.88
C LEU A 497 -5.97 -12.66 14.28
N ASN A 498 -5.19 -11.60 14.45
CA ASN A 498 -4.64 -11.19 15.72
C ASN A 498 -5.68 -10.39 16.52
N PRO A 499 -6.23 -10.91 17.61
CA PRO A 499 -7.22 -10.19 18.43
C PRO A 499 -6.65 -8.94 19.11
N ASN A 500 -5.31 -8.85 19.23
CA ASN A 500 -4.60 -7.73 19.83
C ASN A 500 -3.97 -6.80 18.77
N SER A 501 -4.50 -6.82 17.55
CA SER A 501 -3.97 -6.00 16.44
C SER A 501 -4.16 -4.49 16.63
N LEU A 502 -5.01 -4.07 17.56
CA LEU A 502 -5.28 -2.68 17.94
C LEU A 502 -5.37 -2.54 19.47
N GLU A 503 -4.54 -1.66 20.03
CA GLU A 503 -4.62 -1.19 21.42
C GLU A 503 -4.92 0.31 21.40
N ILE A 504 -5.95 0.73 22.12
CA ILE A 504 -6.34 2.14 22.25
C ILE A 504 -5.97 2.61 23.66
N LEU A 505 -5.08 3.60 23.74
CA LEU A 505 -4.67 4.25 24.98
C LEU A 505 -5.35 5.61 25.07
N THR A 506 -6.11 5.81 26.15
CA THR A 506 -6.80 7.06 26.45
C THR A 506 -6.09 7.81 27.60
N GLY A 507 -6.27 9.12 27.64
CA GLY A 507 -5.67 9.95 28.71
C GLY A 507 -4.15 10.12 28.56
N CYS A 508 -3.58 9.83 27.40
CA CYS A 508 -2.20 10.17 27.08
C CYS A 508 -1.99 11.68 27.17
N LYS A 509 -0.77 12.11 27.52
CA LYS A 509 -0.42 13.52 27.66
C LYS A 509 0.62 13.89 26.61
N VAL A 510 0.33 14.93 25.83
CA VAL A 510 1.23 15.42 24.77
C VAL A 510 1.57 16.88 25.00
N GLU A 511 2.74 17.31 24.53
CA GLU A 511 3.17 18.70 24.66
C GLU A 511 2.21 19.65 23.91
N ALA A 512 2.10 20.89 24.40
CA ALA A 512 1.18 21.89 23.87
C ALA A 512 1.37 22.21 22.38
N SER A 513 2.57 22.02 21.85
CA SER A 513 2.90 22.24 20.42
C SER A 513 2.10 21.33 19.47
N LEU A 514 1.47 20.27 19.99
CA LEU A 514 0.63 19.34 19.22
C LEU A 514 -0.85 19.72 19.19
N ALA A 515 -1.25 20.86 19.78
CA ALA A 515 -2.65 21.28 19.83
C ALA A 515 -3.32 21.38 18.44
N ASP A 516 -2.56 21.76 17.41
CA ASP A 516 -3.03 21.91 16.03
C ASP A 516 -2.46 20.83 15.09
N ALA A 517 -2.05 19.68 15.66
CA ALA A 517 -1.48 18.60 14.87
C ALA A 517 -2.48 18.05 13.85
N LYS A 518 -2.06 17.91 12.60
CA LYS A 518 -2.90 17.43 11.48
C LYS A 518 -2.17 16.41 10.63
N ALA A 519 -2.92 15.43 10.13
CA ALA A 519 -2.44 14.54 9.08
C ALA A 519 -2.11 15.37 7.81
N PRO A 520 -1.08 14.98 7.03
CA PRO A 520 -0.24 13.78 7.15
C PRO A 520 1.06 14.01 7.95
N THR A 521 1.16 15.06 8.77
CA THR A 521 2.39 15.39 9.51
C THR A 521 2.72 14.28 10.51
N SER A 522 3.91 13.71 10.39
CA SER A 522 4.39 12.67 11.30
C SER A 522 5.29 13.24 12.39
N TYR A 523 5.20 12.64 13.57
CA TYR A 523 5.98 13.01 14.75
C TYR A 523 6.69 11.79 15.33
N GLN A 524 7.91 11.95 15.80
CA GLN A 524 8.53 10.98 16.69
C GLN A 524 8.14 11.33 18.13
N PHE A 525 7.31 10.50 18.77
CA PHE A 525 7.18 10.56 20.23
C PHE A 525 8.45 9.96 20.83
N MET A 526 9.25 10.82 21.44
CA MET A 526 10.60 10.47 21.92
C MET A 526 10.59 9.19 22.74
N ARG A 527 11.47 8.25 22.40
CA ARG A 527 11.63 6.92 23.03
C ARG A 527 10.48 5.94 22.77
N LEU A 528 9.39 6.34 22.10
CA LEU A 528 8.17 5.52 21.96
C LEU A 528 7.96 4.99 20.52
N GLY A 529 8.07 5.86 19.53
CA GLY A 529 7.80 5.50 18.14
C GLY A 529 7.53 6.70 17.26
N TYR A 530 7.02 6.42 16.06
CA TYR A 530 6.54 7.44 15.13
C TYR A 530 5.03 7.40 15.07
N PHE A 531 4.40 8.56 15.04
CA PHE A 531 2.97 8.74 15.15
C PHE A 531 2.48 9.79 14.15
N CYS A 532 1.28 9.57 13.64
CA CYS A 532 0.59 10.49 12.74
C CYS A 532 -0.79 10.80 13.31
N PRO A 533 -1.26 12.06 13.30
CA PRO A 533 -2.65 12.37 13.64
C PRO A 533 -3.59 11.58 12.73
N ASP A 534 -4.66 11.04 13.32
CA ASP A 534 -5.65 10.31 12.52
C ASP A 534 -6.39 11.28 11.59
N SER A 535 -6.42 10.97 10.29
CA SER A 535 -7.00 11.87 9.28
C SER A 535 -8.52 12.04 9.37
N ARG A 536 -9.21 11.15 10.11
CA ARG A 536 -10.67 11.19 10.30
C ARG A 536 -11.06 11.68 11.67
N ASP A 537 -10.37 11.20 12.71
CA ASP A 537 -10.84 11.31 14.09
C ASP A 537 -10.07 12.37 14.89
N CYS A 538 -8.92 12.86 14.40
CA CYS A 538 -8.14 13.88 15.08
C CYS A 538 -8.70 15.28 14.84
N THR A 539 -9.11 15.96 15.92
CA THR A 539 -9.55 17.37 15.93
C THR A 539 -8.78 18.14 17.00
N PRO A 540 -8.78 19.50 16.99
CA PRO A 540 -8.15 20.28 18.06
C PRO A 540 -8.73 20.02 19.45
N GLU A 541 -10.00 19.60 19.54
CA GLU A 541 -10.71 19.26 20.79
C GLU A 541 -10.48 17.81 21.21
N HIS A 542 -10.12 16.93 20.27
CA HIS A 542 -9.88 15.51 20.49
C HIS A 542 -8.70 15.04 19.65
N LEU A 543 -7.52 15.11 20.23
CA LEU A 543 -6.30 14.66 19.55
C LEU A 543 -6.24 13.14 19.51
N VAL A 544 -6.13 12.58 18.31
CA VAL A 544 -6.01 11.15 18.07
C VAL A 544 -4.76 10.88 17.23
N PHE A 545 -3.87 10.03 17.72
CA PHE A 545 -2.62 9.67 17.02
C PHE A 545 -2.57 8.18 16.74
N ASN A 546 -2.27 7.84 15.49
CA ASN A 546 -1.97 6.48 15.05
C ASN A 546 -0.47 6.22 15.15
N ARG A 547 -0.06 5.14 15.80
CA ARG A 547 1.34 4.69 15.75
C ARG A 547 1.65 4.15 14.36
N SER A 548 2.46 4.90 13.61
CA SER A 548 2.91 4.49 12.27
C SER A 548 3.86 3.29 12.37
N VAL A 549 4.89 3.42 13.22
CA VAL A 549 5.89 2.37 13.45
C VAL A 549 6.63 2.57 14.79
N SER A 550 7.11 1.48 15.40
CA SER A 550 7.95 1.52 16.60
C SER A 550 9.35 2.04 16.30
N LEU A 551 10.10 2.52 17.33
CA LEU A 551 11.51 2.90 17.18
C LEU A 551 12.42 1.70 16.95
N LYS A 552 12.09 0.56 17.55
CA LYS A 552 12.92 -0.64 17.44
C LYS A 552 12.69 -1.29 16.08
N ASP A 553 13.76 -1.40 15.30
CA ASP A 553 13.74 -2.15 14.05
C ASP A 553 13.76 -3.65 14.34
N SER A 554 12.73 -4.37 13.88
CA SER A 554 12.66 -5.83 13.97
C SER A 554 13.22 -6.52 12.72
N PHE A 555 13.36 -5.79 11.61
CA PHE A 555 13.95 -6.31 10.39
C PHE A 555 15.46 -6.55 10.56
N LYS A 556 15.89 -7.73 10.16
CA LYS A 556 17.32 -8.09 10.12
C LYS A 556 17.64 -8.53 8.70
N PRO A 557 18.47 -7.79 7.95
CA PRO A 557 18.89 -8.22 6.62
C PRO A 557 19.48 -9.63 6.68
N ALA A 558 19.16 -10.48 5.74
CA ALA A 558 19.84 -11.75 5.57
C ALA A 558 21.34 -11.48 5.41
N LYS A 559 22.18 -12.22 6.15
CA LYS A 559 23.64 -12.10 6.10
C LYS A 559 24.19 -12.63 4.78
#